data_48278eff3bea37c91578e15806cd050d
#
_entry.id   48278eff3bea37c91578e15806cd050d
#
_cell.length_a   1.000
_cell.length_b   1.000
_cell.length_c   1.000
_cell.angle_alpha   90.00
_cell.angle_beta   90.00
_cell.angle_gamma   90.00
#
_symmetry.space_group_name_H-M   'P 1'
#
loop_
_entity.id
_entity.type
_entity.pdbx_description
1 polymer ?
#
loop_
_entity_poly.entity_id
_entity_poly.type
_entity_poly.pdbx_seq_one_letter_code
_entity_poly.pdbx_strand_id
1 'polypeptide(L)' 'MENKYIENLSKNIKLLMGKMTISQLARELDIPQQTLSRYLLCQREISLTNLCKIANYFNEDIDYLIGRKEY' A
#
# COMPACT_ATOMS: atom_id res chain seq x y z
N MET A 1 -13.98 12.94 4.47
CA MET A 1 -12.73 13.68 4.77
C MET A 1 -11.59 13.05 3.99
N GLU A 2 -10.83 13.88 3.32
CA GLU A 2 -9.69 13.39 2.54
C GLU A 2 -8.55 12.96 3.47
N ASN A 3 -7.93 11.85 3.12
CA ASN A 3 -6.76 11.36 3.82
C ASN A 3 -5.61 11.25 2.82
N LYS A 4 -4.76 12.24 2.82
CA LYS A 4 -3.64 12.31 1.87
C LYS A 4 -2.65 11.16 2.04
N TYR A 5 -2.52 10.63 3.25
CA TYR A 5 -1.61 9.51 3.50
C TYR A 5 -2.09 8.25 2.80
N ILE A 6 -3.39 7.99 2.84
CA ILE A 6 -3.99 6.84 2.14
C ILE A 6 -3.88 7.02 0.63
N GLU A 7 -4.13 8.23 0.12
CA GLU A 7 -4.01 8.50 -1.31
C GLU A 7 -2.58 8.31 -1.80
N ASN A 8 -1.61 8.82 -1.05
CA ASN A 8 -0.19 8.66 -1.38
C ASN A 8 0.22 7.21 -1.31
N LEU A 9 -0.23 6.49 -0.29
CA LEU A 9 0.07 5.08 -0.14
C LEU A 9 -0.46 4.28 -1.33
N SER A 10 -1.72 4.49 -1.70
CA SER A 10 -2.33 3.82 -2.84
C SER A 10 -1.54 4.06 -4.12
N LYS A 11 -1.20 5.33 -4.38
CA LYS A 11 -0.43 5.71 -5.56
C LYS A 11 0.94 5.03 -5.57
N ASN A 12 1.63 5.05 -4.45
CA ASN A 12 2.97 4.48 -4.37
C ASN A 12 2.96 2.96 -4.49
N ILE A 13 1.96 2.30 -3.90
CA ILE A 13 1.83 0.85 -4.06
C ILE A 13 1.62 0.51 -5.54
N LYS A 14 0.76 1.24 -6.23
CA LYS A 14 0.51 1.00 -7.65
C LYS A 14 1.77 1.16 -8.49
N LEU A 15 2.58 2.16 -8.17
CA LEU A 15 3.86 2.36 -8.85
C LEU A 15 4.82 1.21 -8.59
N LEU A 16 4.91 0.75 -7.35
CA LEU A 16 5.83 -0.32 -6.95
C LEU A 16 5.39 -1.67 -7.49
N MET A 17 4.07 -1.89 -7.64
CA MET A 17 3.55 -3.13 -8.19
C MET A 17 3.98 -3.37 -9.64
N GLY A 18 4.11 -2.30 -10.40
CA GLY A 18 4.41 -2.46 -11.81
C GLY A 18 3.36 -3.32 -12.50
N LYS A 19 3.78 -4.50 -12.99
CA LYS A 19 2.87 -5.42 -13.68
C LYS A 19 2.22 -6.46 -12.79
N MET A 20 2.48 -6.42 -11.48
CA MET A 20 1.84 -7.34 -10.55
C MET A 20 0.34 -7.09 -10.49
N THR A 21 -0.43 -8.16 -10.37
CA THR A 21 -1.87 -8.04 -10.11
C THR A 21 -2.10 -7.87 -8.61
N ILE A 22 -3.28 -7.34 -8.26
CA ILE A 22 -3.68 -7.22 -6.86
C ILE A 22 -3.68 -8.59 -6.18
N SER A 23 -4.15 -9.62 -6.90
CA SER A 23 -4.18 -10.99 -6.39
C SER A 23 -2.78 -11.50 -6.04
N GLN A 24 -1.81 -11.24 -6.92
CA GLN A 24 -0.42 -11.64 -6.68
C GLN A 24 0.16 -10.94 -5.47
N LEU A 25 -0.02 -9.63 -5.38
CA LEU A 25 0.51 -8.86 -4.27
C LEU A 25 -0.14 -9.26 -2.95
N ALA A 26 -1.46 -9.45 -2.95
CA ALA A 26 -2.18 -9.87 -1.75
C ALA A 26 -1.65 -11.20 -1.22
N ARG A 27 -1.37 -12.14 -2.12
CA ARG A 27 -0.80 -13.44 -1.76
C ARG A 27 0.59 -13.27 -1.14
N GLU A 28 1.43 -12.44 -1.76
CA GLU A 28 2.79 -12.20 -1.27
C GLU A 28 2.80 -11.52 0.11
N LEU A 29 1.84 -10.64 0.34
CA LEU A 29 1.74 -9.89 1.60
C LEU A 29 0.97 -10.65 2.67
N ASP A 30 0.34 -11.78 2.32
CA ASP A 30 -0.56 -12.50 3.22
C ASP A 30 -1.67 -11.57 3.75
N ILE A 31 -2.28 -10.83 2.84
CA ILE A 31 -3.41 -9.94 3.11
C ILE A 31 -4.55 -10.38 2.19
N PRO A 32 -5.80 -10.44 2.69
CA PRO A 32 -6.93 -10.78 1.81
C PRO A 32 -6.98 -9.81 0.62
N GLN A 33 -7.23 -10.37 -0.56
CA GLN A 33 -7.28 -9.57 -1.79
C GLN A 33 -8.28 -8.43 -1.69
N GLN A 34 -9.44 -8.68 -1.10
CA GLN A 34 -10.47 -7.66 -0.91
C GLN A 34 -9.98 -6.52 -0.04
N THR A 35 -9.23 -6.82 1.01
CA THR A 35 -8.64 -5.82 1.88
C THR A 35 -7.64 -4.95 1.13
N LEU A 36 -6.74 -5.59 0.38
CA LEU A 36 -5.75 -4.86 -0.41
C LEU A 36 -6.43 -3.99 -1.46
N SER A 37 -7.46 -4.52 -2.13
CA SER A 37 -8.23 -3.77 -3.11
C SER A 37 -8.82 -2.48 -2.50
N ARG A 38 -9.35 -2.57 -1.29
CA ARG A 38 -9.92 -1.41 -0.60
C ARG A 38 -8.86 -0.36 -0.26
N TYR A 39 -7.66 -0.80 0.09
CA TYR A 39 -6.55 0.14 0.30
C TYR A 39 -6.23 0.89 -0.98
N LEU A 40 -6.16 0.19 -2.11
CA LEU A 40 -5.83 0.80 -3.40
C LEU A 40 -6.93 1.71 -3.93
N LEU A 41 -8.17 1.49 -3.50
CA LEU A 41 -9.31 2.34 -3.85
C LEU A 41 -9.53 3.47 -2.84
N CYS A 42 -8.68 3.56 -1.83
CA CYS A 42 -8.77 4.56 -0.77
C CYS A 42 -10.08 4.47 0.01
N GLN A 43 -10.64 3.26 0.12
CA GLN A 43 -11.91 3.01 0.80
C GLN A 43 -11.72 2.58 2.26
N ARG A 44 -10.49 2.34 2.67
CA ARG A 44 -10.20 1.85 4.02
C ARG A 44 -8.82 2.29 4.45
N GLU A 45 -8.69 2.70 5.71
CA GLU A 45 -7.38 2.97 6.29
C GLU A 45 -6.63 1.67 6.52
N ILE A 46 -5.33 1.73 6.29
CA ILE A 46 -4.48 0.56 6.47
C ILE A 46 -4.09 0.41 7.93
N SER A 47 -4.05 -0.84 8.42
CA SER A 47 -3.54 -1.12 9.74
C SER A 47 -2.02 -0.94 9.75
N LEU A 48 -1.48 -0.68 10.94
CA LEU A 48 -0.04 -0.55 11.10
C LEU A 48 0.68 -1.83 10.67
N THR A 49 0.14 -2.99 11.05
CA THR A 49 0.73 -4.27 10.67
C THR A 49 0.81 -4.44 9.16
N ASN A 50 -0.29 -4.13 8.46
CA ASN A 50 -0.31 -4.29 7.00
C ASN A 50 0.58 -3.26 6.31
N LEU A 51 0.67 -2.05 6.86
CA LEU A 51 1.59 -1.05 6.34
C LEU A 51 3.04 -1.52 6.43
N CYS A 52 3.41 -2.11 7.55
CA CYS A 52 4.75 -2.67 7.72
C CYS A 52 5.01 -3.83 6.76
N LYS A 53 4.01 -4.70 6.54
CA LYS A 53 4.14 -5.78 5.55
C LYS A 53 4.48 -5.24 4.17
N ILE A 54 3.77 -4.19 3.75
CA ILE A 54 3.98 -3.57 2.45
C ILE A 54 5.38 -2.96 2.36
N ALA A 55 5.75 -2.19 3.38
CA ALA A 55 7.06 -1.55 3.41
C ALA A 55 8.20 -2.57 3.35
N ASN A 56 8.07 -3.66 4.10
CA ASN A 56 9.08 -4.72 4.13
C ASN A 56 9.16 -5.45 2.78
N TYR A 57 8.02 -5.74 2.18
CA TYR A 57 7.99 -6.46 0.91
C TYR A 57 8.70 -5.68 -0.20
N PHE A 58 8.41 -4.38 -0.30
CA PHE A 58 9.02 -3.54 -1.31
C PHE A 58 10.35 -2.94 -0.87
N ASN A 59 10.76 -3.20 0.37
CA ASN A 59 11.97 -2.63 0.95
C ASN A 59 11.98 -1.10 0.84
N GLU A 60 10.86 -0.50 1.21
CA GLU A 60 10.66 0.95 1.14
C GLU A 60 10.42 1.55 2.51
N ASP A 61 10.78 2.82 2.64
CA ASP A 61 10.55 3.62 3.82
C ASP A 61 9.06 3.94 3.93
N ILE A 62 8.49 3.75 5.12
CA ILE A 62 7.08 4.06 5.38
C ILE A 62 6.80 5.54 5.09
N ASP A 63 7.72 6.44 5.47
CA ASP A 63 7.54 7.87 5.21
C ASP A 63 7.44 8.18 3.73
N TYR A 64 8.20 7.47 2.90
CA TYR A 64 8.07 7.58 1.45
C TYR A 64 6.71 7.08 0.98
N LEU A 65 6.30 5.91 1.47
CA LEU A 65 5.05 5.29 1.03
C LEU A 65 3.84 6.18 1.28
N ILE A 66 3.81 6.87 2.41
CA ILE A 66 2.66 7.72 2.76
C ILE A 66 2.85 9.18 2.36
N GLY A 67 3.95 9.49 1.68
CA GLY A 67 4.17 10.81 1.12
C GLY A 67 4.73 11.84 2.09
N ARG A 68 5.28 11.40 3.22
CA ARG A 68 5.93 12.32 4.18
C ARG A 68 7.36 12.62 3.79
N LYS A 69 7.94 11.84 2.88
CA LYS A 69 9.32 11.97 2.44
C LYS A 69 9.38 11.75 0.94
N GLU A 70 10.16 12.55 0.25
CA GLU A 70 10.40 12.38 -1.18
C GLU A 70 11.88 12.03 -1.40
N TYR A 71 12.13 11.29 -2.46
CA TYR A 71 13.49 10.97 -2.87
C TYR A 71 14.00 11.95 -3.91
#